data_f5796bc92d0858604b0be9a1c255da54
#
_entry.id   f5796bc92d0858604b0be9a1c255da54
#
_cell.length_a   1.000
_cell.length_b   1.000
_cell.length_c   1.000
_cell.angle_alpha   90.00
_cell.angle_beta   90.00
_cell.angle_gamma   90.00
#
_symmetry.space_group_name_H-M   'P 1'
#
loop_
_entity.id
_entity.type
_entity.pdbx_description
1 polymer ?
#
loop_
_entity_poly.entity_id
_entity_poly.type
_entity_poly.pdbx_seq_one_letter_code
_entity_poly.pdbx_strand_id
1 'polypeptide(L)'
;MNAVDELIRLYAKQLKIPSFAEYQEVLRQADPSAGFSDLLLELMKAETASRQENQNRRRLKAAGFPYLKTMEEFDCSQLNDAVSPLFLQELASCQFIQNRQNVIMIGNPGRGKTHLAIALGLKACTQGYNVLFKNAATLSTELCEAKDNYHLGRLERTLAKADLLILDELSYLSFNRHQSELLFKVISDRSEKSSTIVTTNLPFSNWTDLFENTTMVAALIDRLTFRSHVLDMNGDSYRLKATMQNKA
;
A
#
# COMPACT_ATOMS: atom_id res chain seq x y z
N MET A 1 -32.90 -2.32 -31.90
CA MET A 1 -32.31 -1.27 -31.07
C MET A 1 -32.99 0.03 -31.43
N ASN A 2 -33.49 0.78 -30.48
CA ASN A 2 -34.26 2.01 -30.75
C ASN A 2 -33.29 3.16 -31.06
N ALA A 3 -33.63 4.12 -31.92
CA ALA A 3 -32.80 5.29 -32.22
C ALA A 3 -32.44 6.11 -30.96
N VAL A 4 -33.32 6.13 -29.96
CA VAL A 4 -33.05 6.76 -28.67
C VAL A 4 -31.92 6.05 -27.91
N ASP A 5 -31.86 4.71 -27.96
CA ASP A 5 -30.78 3.95 -27.28
C ASP A 5 -29.40 4.27 -27.88
N GLU A 6 -29.33 4.45 -29.20
CA GLU A 6 -28.08 4.83 -29.87
C GLU A 6 -27.62 6.23 -29.49
N LEU A 7 -28.56 7.18 -29.37
CA LEU A 7 -28.26 8.53 -28.92
C LEU A 7 -27.79 8.54 -27.44
N ILE A 8 -28.45 7.78 -26.58
CA ILE A 8 -28.00 7.65 -25.15
C ILE A 8 -26.56 7.10 -25.08
N ARG A 9 -26.25 6.05 -25.83
CA ARG A 9 -24.88 5.50 -25.89
C ARG A 9 -23.89 6.51 -26.43
N LEU A 10 -24.24 7.26 -27.47
CA LEU A 10 -23.36 8.31 -28.00
C LEU A 10 -23.06 9.38 -26.98
N TYR A 11 -24.08 9.94 -26.32
CA TYR A 11 -23.90 10.96 -25.29
C TYR A 11 -23.25 10.43 -24.06
N ALA A 12 -23.55 9.22 -23.59
CA ALA A 12 -22.86 8.57 -22.48
C ALA A 12 -21.35 8.45 -22.74
N LYS A 13 -20.96 8.12 -23.97
CA LYS A 13 -19.55 8.08 -24.38
C LYS A 13 -18.91 9.48 -24.37
N GLN A 14 -19.60 10.50 -24.92
CA GLN A 14 -19.09 11.89 -24.92
C GLN A 14 -18.93 12.44 -23.52
N LEU A 15 -19.89 12.20 -22.65
CA LEU A 15 -19.88 12.64 -21.25
C LEU A 15 -18.99 11.76 -20.36
N LYS A 16 -18.45 10.66 -20.88
CA LYS A 16 -17.65 9.69 -20.12
C LYS A 16 -18.39 9.09 -18.92
N ILE A 17 -19.66 8.72 -19.12
CA ILE A 17 -20.55 8.07 -18.13
C ILE A 17 -21.02 6.71 -18.68
N PRO A 18 -20.12 5.71 -18.78
CA PRO A 18 -20.41 4.45 -19.44
C PRO A 18 -21.60 3.68 -18.85
N SER A 19 -21.85 3.76 -17.54
CA SER A 19 -22.97 3.09 -16.90
C SER A 19 -24.33 3.56 -17.44
N PHE A 20 -24.43 4.77 -17.98
CA PHE A 20 -25.63 5.27 -18.62
C PHE A 20 -25.87 4.63 -20.00
N ALA A 21 -24.85 4.11 -20.66
CA ALA A 21 -25.00 3.34 -21.89
C ALA A 21 -25.70 2.00 -21.67
N GLU A 22 -25.60 1.47 -20.48
CA GLU A 22 -26.19 0.19 -20.03
C GLU A 22 -27.46 0.41 -19.17
N TYR A 23 -28.11 1.56 -19.27
CA TYR A 23 -29.25 1.98 -18.46
C TYR A 23 -30.39 0.94 -18.39
N GLN A 24 -30.58 0.16 -19.47
CA GLN A 24 -31.60 -0.89 -19.50
C GLN A 24 -31.39 -1.98 -18.43
N GLU A 25 -30.16 -2.25 -18.02
CA GLU A 25 -29.89 -3.21 -16.95
C GLU A 25 -30.35 -2.67 -15.60
N VAL A 26 -30.12 -1.38 -15.37
CA VAL A 26 -30.59 -0.67 -14.16
C VAL A 26 -32.11 -0.64 -14.13
N LEU A 27 -32.77 -0.37 -15.29
CA LEU A 27 -34.23 -0.38 -15.41
C LEU A 27 -34.83 -1.75 -15.09
N ARG A 28 -34.20 -2.86 -15.49
CA ARG A 28 -34.67 -4.22 -15.20
C ARG A 28 -34.62 -4.57 -13.72
N GLN A 29 -33.69 -3.96 -12.97
CA GLN A 29 -33.50 -4.20 -11.53
C GLN A 29 -34.29 -3.23 -10.67
N ALA A 30 -34.77 -2.13 -11.23
CA ALA A 30 -35.52 -1.12 -10.52
C ALA A 30 -36.95 -1.57 -10.17
N ASP A 31 -37.52 -1.01 -9.14
CA ASP A 31 -38.92 -1.17 -8.79
C ASP A 31 -39.81 -0.68 -9.96
N PRO A 32 -40.79 -1.48 -10.43
CA PRO A 32 -41.70 -1.06 -11.50
C PRO A 32 -42.49 0.22 -11.17
N SER A 33 -42.61 0.59 -9.90
CA SER A 33 -43.26 1.82 -9.45
C SER A 33 -42.31 3.03 -9.34
N ALA A 34 -41.00 2.82 -9.57
CA ALA A 34 -40.00 3.87 -9.43
C ALA A 34 -40.23 5.03 -10.41
N GLY A 35 -40.19 6.25 -9.91
CA GLY A 35 -40.26 7.45 -10.69
C GLY A 35 -38.97 7.75 -11.46
N PHE A 36 -39.02 8.72 -12.36
CA PHE A 36 -37.83 9.11 -13.15
C PHE A 36 -36.64 9.51 -12.27
N SER A 37 -36.90 10.24 -11.18
CA SER A 37 -35.87 10.70 -10.25
C SER A 37 -35.15 9.51 -9.56
N ASP A 38 -35.89 8.47 -9.21
CA ASP A 38 -35.33 7.27 -8.59
C ASP A 38 -34.44 6.50 -9.57
N LEU A 39 -34.90 6.35 -10.80
CA LEU A 39 -34.11 5.71 -11.87
C LEU A 39 -32.82 6.48 -12.18
N LEU A 40 -32.93 7.82 -12.25
CA LEU A 40 -31.74 8.68 -12.46
C LEU A 40 -30.75 8.53 -11.31
N LEU A 41 -31.24 8.50 -10.06
CA LEU A 41 -30.40 8.30 -8.88
C LEU A 41 -29.66 6.95 -8.93
N GLU A 42 -30.35 5.87 -9.30
CA GLU A 42 -29.72 4.55 -9.43
C GLU A 42 -28.66 4.54 -10.54
N LEU A 43 -28.88 5.19 -11.67
CA LEU A 43 -27.87 5.34 -12.72
C LEU A 43 -26.63 6.12 -12.23
N MET A 44 -26.84 7.19 -11.45
CA MET A 44 -25.75 7.97 -10.88
C MET A 44 -24.96 7.15 -9.84
N LYS A 45 -25.64 6.36 -9.01
CA LYS A 45 -24.98 5.44 -8.07
C LYS A 45 -24.16 4.39 -8.81
N ALA A 46 -24.73 3.76 -9.85
CA ALA A 46 -24.02 2.78 -10.68
C ALA A 46 -22.75 3.37 -11.31
N GLU A 47 -22.85 4.57 -11.89
CA GLU A 47 -21.69 5.28 -12.46
C GLU A 47 -20.63 5.60 -11.39
N THR A 48 -21.06 6.07 -10.23
CA THR A 48 -20.14 6.39 -9.12
C THR A 48 -19.41 5.13 -8.61
N ALA A 49 -20.15 4.02 -8.43
CA ALA A 49 -19.59 2.74 -8.04
C ALA A 49 -18.58 2.22 -9.07
N SER A 50 -18.92 2.26 -10.35
CA SER A 50 -18.03 1.85 -11.46
C SER A 50 -16.75 2.69 -11.51
N ARG A 51 -16.86 4.00 -11.31
CA ARG A 51 -15.67 4.89 -11.22
C ARG A 51 -14.80 4.55 -10.04
N GLN A 52 -15.41 4.34 -8.87
CA GLN A 52 -14.67 3.98 -7.65
C GLN A 52 -13.92 2.66 -7.82
N GLU A 53 -14.58 1.65 -8.40
CA GLU A 53 -13.95 0.35 -8.69
C GLU A 53 -12.78 0.50 -9.66
N ASN A 54 -12.97 1.23 -10.76
CA ASN A 54 -11.91 1.48 -11.73
C ASN A 54 -10.73 2.27 -11.14
N GLN A 55 -11.00 3.24 -10.26
CA GLN A 55 -9.95 3.96 -9.55
C GLN A 55 -9.19 3.03 -8.60
N ASN A 56 -9.89 2.21 -7.81
CA ASN A 56 -9.27 1.24 -6.92
C ASN A 56 -8.38 0.26 -7.69
N ARG A 57 -8.88 -0.28 -8.81
CA ARG A 57 -8.09 -1.17 -9.67
C ARG A 57 -6.82 -0.49 -10.21
N ARG A 58 -6.91 0.78 -10.61
CA ARG A 58 -5.74 1.57 -11.04
C ARG A 58 -4.74 1.78 -9.90
N ARG A 59 -5.21 2.12 -8.69
CA ARG A 59 -4.35 2.28 -7.50
C ARG A 59 -3.63 0.97 -7.14
N LEU A 60 -4.37 -0.14 -7.10
CA LEU A 60 -3.80 -1.46 -6.83
C LEU A 60 -2.72 -1.84 -7.85
N LYS A 61 -2.97 -1.60 -9.14
CA LYS A 61 -1.97 -1.85 -10.20
C LYS A 61 -0.75 -0.94 -10.06
N ALA A 62 -0.96 0.34 -9.73
CA ALA A 62 0.11 1.32 -9.57
C ALA A 62 0.95 1.08 -8.31
N ALA A 63 0.38 0.46 -7.28
CA ALA A 63 1.08 0.17 -6.03
C ALA A 63 2.26 -0.79 -6.19
N GLY A 64 2.22 -1.69 -7.19
CA GLY A 64 3.33 -2.59 -7.49
C GLY A 64 3.52 -3.72 -6.47
N PHE A 65 2.45 -4.20 -5.83
CA PHE A 65 2.52 -5.35 -4.93
C PHE A 65 3.01 -6.60 -5.67
N PRO A 66 3.94 -7.40 -5.09
CA PRO A 66 4.44 -8.63 -5.72
C PRO A 66 3.37 -9.73 -5.78
N TYR A 67 2.45 -9.71 -4.85
CA TYR A 67 1.26 -10.58 -4.75
C TYR A 67 0.21 -9.90 -3.89
N LEU A 68 -1.02 -10.40 -3.92
CA LEU A 68 -2.10 -9.88 -3.08
C LEU A 68 -2.25 -10.79 -1.85
N LYS A 69 -2.28 -10.17 -0.67
CA LYS A 69 -2.52 -10.81 0.63
C LYS A 69 -3.38 -9.90 1.47
N THR A 70 -4.53 -10.42 1.91
CA THR A 70 -5.53 -9.64 2.65
C THR A 70 -5.36 -9.72 4.16
N MET A 71 -6.03 -8.84 4.90
CA MET A 71 -6.05 -8.88 6.37
C MET A 71 -6.80 -10.12 6.88
N GLU A 72 -7.79 -10.57 6.15
CA GLU A 72 -8.61 -11.74 6.46
C GLU A 72 -7.81 -13.05 6.37
N GLU A 73 -6.78 -13.08 5.51
CA GLU A 73 -5.84 -14.21 5.38
C GLU A 73 -4.70 -14.17 6.41
N PHE A 74 -4.62 -13.11 7.20
CA PHE A 74 -3.53 -12.93 8.16
C PHE A 74 -3.84 -13.63 9.47
N ASP A 75 -3.02 -14.63 9.84
CA ASP A 75 -3.16 -15.37 11.09
C ASP A 75 -2.56 -14.58 12.26
N CYS A 76 -3.44 -13.91 13.01
CA CYS A 76 -3.07 -13.13 14.19
C CYS A 76 -2.62 -14.01 15.38
N SER A 77 -2.95 -15.30 15.43
CA SER A 77 -2.63 -16.20 16.55
C SER A 77 -1.11 -16.41 16.73
N GLN A 78 -0.34 -16.09 15.71
CA GLN A 78 1.11 -16.23 15.69
C GLN A 78 1.85 -14.97 16.18
N LEU A 79 1.13 -13.88 16.41
CA LEU A 79 1.73 -12.65 16.92
C LEU A 79 1.93 -12.73 18.42
N ASN A 80 2.93 -11.99 18.90
CA ASN A 80 3.14 -11.82 20.34
C ASN A 80 1.99 -10.99 20.94
N ASP A 81 1.74 -11.13 22.25
CA ASP A 81 0.71 -10.38 22.98
C ASP A 81 0.80 -8.86 22.81
N ALA A 82 1.98 -8.36 22.43
CA ALA A 82 2.21 -6.94 22.11
C ALA A 82 1.45 -6.43 20.87
N VAL A 83 1.01 -7.32 19.97
CA VAL A 83 0.27 -6.96 18.75
C VAL A 83 -1.14 -7.51 18.85
N SER A 84 -2.02 -6.79 19.53
CA SER A 84 -3.40 -7.22 19.72
C SER A 84 -4.22 -7.14 18.41
N PRO A 85 -5.27 -7.99 18.27
CA PRO A 85 -6.21 -7.87 17.13
C PRO A 85 -6.85 -6.48 17.01
N LEU A 86 -7.12 -5.82 18.12
CA LEU A 86 -7.66 -4.47 18.16
C LEU A 86 -6.69 -3.45 17.54
N PHE A 87 -5.40 -3.56 17.87
CA PHE A 87 -4.37 -2.71 17.29
C PHE A 87 -4.21 -2.93 15.78
N LEU A 88 -4.33 -4.17 15.30
CA LEU A 88 -4.35 -4.46 13.86
C LEU A 88 -5.56 -3.86 13.16
N GLN A 89 -6.73 -3.84 13.79
CA GLN A 89 -7.92 -3.16 13.27
C GLN A 89 -7.73 -1.64 13.22
N GLU A 90 -7.09 -1.06 14.22
CA GLU A 90 -6.71 0.35 14.22
C GLU A 90 -5.79 0.67 13.04
N LEU A 91 -4.73 -0.11 12.81
CA LEU A 91 -3.87 0.06 11.64
C LEU A 91 -4.63 -0.13 10.32
N ALA A 92 -5.55 -1.10 10.24
CA ALA A 92 -6.38 -1.35 9.07
C ALA A 92 -7.39 -0.21 8.79
N SER A 93 -7.69 0.64 9.77
CA SER A 93 -8.46 1.87 9.58
C SER A 93 -7.71 2.91 8.75
N CYS A 94 -6.41 2.75 8.55
CA CYS A 94 -5.51 3.65 7.83
C CYS A 94 -5.41 5.08 8.45
N GLN A 95 -5.85 5.28 9.69
CA GLN A 95 -5.72 6.57 10.38
C GLN A 95 -4.25 7.00 10.52
N PHE A 96 -3.32 6.04 10.64
CA PHE A 96 -1.89 6.32 10.67
C PHE A 96 -1.41 7.11 9.43
N ILE A 97 -2.04 6.89 8.25
CA ILE A 97 -1.72 7.63 7.02
C ILE A 97 -2.19 9.08 7.13
N GLN A 98 -3.40 9.32 7.63
CA GLN A 98 -3.92 10.67 7.85
C GLN A 98 -3.07 11.45 8.86
N ASN A 99 -2.62 10.74 9.91
CA ASN A 99 -1.78 11.29 10.97
C ASN A 99 -0.30 11.39 10.59
N ARG A 100 0.08 10.94 9.38
CA ARG A 100 1.47 10.90 8.90
C ARG A 100 2.39 10.12 9.85
N GLN A 101 1.89 9.01 10.37
CA GLN A 101 2.64 8.11 11.24
C GLN A 101 3.26 6.99 10.42
N ASN A 102 4.42 6.51 10.87
CA ASN A 102 5.08 5.37 10.26
C ASN A 102 4.68 4.07 10.95
N VAL A 103 4.90 2.95 10.25
CA VAL A 103 4.75 1.60 10.83
C VAL A 103 6.05 0.84 10.60
N ILE A 104 6.66 0.35 11.66
CA ILE A 104 7.92 -0.39 11.59
C ILE A 104 7.68 -1.79 12.11
N MET A 105 7.88 -2.79 11.26
CA MET A 105 7.70 -4.20 11.57
C MET A 105 9.07 -4.87 11.69
N ILE A 106 9.45 -5.23 12.92
CA ILE A 106 10.74 -5.88 13.21
C ILE A 106 10.47 -7.32 13.64
N GLY A 107 11.24 -8.27 13.14
CA GLY A 107 11.12 -9.65 13.64
C GLY A 107 11.69 -10.70 12.67
N ASN A 108 11.71 -11.94 13.13
CA ASN A 108 12.31 -13.06 12.43
C ASN A 108 11.70 -13.29 11.02
N PRO A 109 12.45 -13.90 10.09
CA PRO A 109 11.91 -14.33 8.80
C PRO A 109 10.70 -15.26 8.95
N GLY A 110 9.73 -15.14 8.02
CA GLY A 110 8.55 -16.01 8.03
C GLY A 110 7.47 -15.65 9.04
N ARG A 111 7.55 -14.49 9.71
CA ARG A 111 6.56 -14.02 10.71
C ARG A 111 5.41 -13.17 10.12
N GLY A 112 5.32 -13.09 8.79
CA GLY A 112 4.21 -12.40 8.14
C GLY A 112 4.36 -10.87 8.01
N LYS A 113 5.54 -10.28 8.25
CA LYS A 113 5.78 -8.83 8.10
C LYS A 113 5.36 -8.31 6.72
N THR A 114 5.88 -8.91 5.66
CA THR A 114 5.54 -8.54 4.28
C THR A 114 4.05 -8.76 3.99
N HIS A 115 3.44 -9.85 4.52
CA HIS A 115 2.01 -10.10 4.40
C HIS A 115 1.20 -8.94 5.02
N LEU A 116 1.50 -8.59 6.27
CA LEU A 116 0.80 -7.51 6.98
C LEU A 116 1.01 -6.16 6.28
N ALA A 117 2.23 -5.87 5.82
CA ALA A 117 2.52 -4.65 5.08
C ALA A 117 1.70 -4.55 3.78
N ILE A 118 1.60 -5.64 3.00
CA ILE A 118 0.78 -5.71 1.80
C ILE A 118 -0.71 -5.56 2.16
N ALA A 119 -1.19 -6.26 3.18
CA ALA A 119 -2.59 -6.21 3.60
C ALA A 119 -3.02 -4.79 4.02
N LEU A 120 -2.19 -4.07 4.77
CA LEU A 120 -2.41 -2.65 5.11
C LEU A 120 -2.37 -1.77 3.86
N GLY A 121 -1.44 -2.03 2.94
CA GLY A 121 -1.37 -1.33 1.65
C GLY A 121 -2.63 -1.54 0.78
N LEU A 122 -3.18 -2.75 0.75
CA LEU A 122 -4.44 -3.05 0.05
C LEU A 122 -5.62 -2.28 0.67
N LYS A 123 -5.74 -2.27 2.00
CA LYS A 123 -6.75 -1.48 2.71
C LYS A 123 -6.60 0.02 2.40
N ALA A 124 -5.38 0.54 2.39
CA ALA A 124 -5.12 1.93 2.03
C ALA A 124 -5.56 2.24 0.58
N CYS A 125 -5.25 1.38 -0.41
CA CYS A 125 -5.71 1.54 -1.79
C CYS A 125 -7.24 1.60 -1.89
N THR A 126 -7.96 0.73 -1.17
CA THR A 126 -9.43 0.70 -1.18
C THR A 126 -10.04 1.96 -0.54
N GLN A 127 -9.35 2.55 0.42
CA GLN A 127 -9.74 3.83 1.04
C GLN A 127 -9.33 5.06 0.22
N GLY A 128 -8.67 4.87 -0.93
CA GLY A 128 -8.38 5.95 -1.85
C GLY A 128 -6.96 6.50 -1.80
N TYR A 129 -6.08 5.97 -0.94
CA TYR A 129 -4.69 6.39 -0.85
C TYR A 129 -3.85 5.86 -2.00
N ASN A 130 -2.85 6.65 -2.41
CA ASN A 130 -1.83 6.23 -3.36
C ASN A 130 -0.72 5.50 -2.60
N VAL A 131 -0.58 4.21 -2.87
CA VAL A 131 0.41 3.35 -2.23
C VAL A 131 1.51 3.00 -3.22
N LEU A 132 2.75 2.95 -2.76
CA LEU A 132 3.87 2.35 -3.50
C LEU A 132 4.52 1.27 -2.64
N PHE A 133 4.64 0.08 -3.21
CA PHE A 133 5.41 -1.02 -2.63
C PHE A 133 6.77 -1.10 -3.32
N LYS A 134 7.83 -1.12 -2.54
CA LYS A 134 9.20 -1.27 -3.00
C LYS A 134 9.98 -2.22 -2.07
N ASN A 135 10.65 -3.18 -2.64
CA ASN A 135 11.72 -3.86 -1.91
C ASN A 135 12.90 -2.88 -1.76
N ALA A 136 13.48 -2.78 -0.57
CA ALA A 136 14.49 -1.76 -0.27
C ALA A 136 15.74 -1.89 -1.13
N ALA A 137 16.21 -3.13 -1.39
CA ALA A 137 17.36 -3.37 -2.26
C ALA A 137 17.08 -2.94 -3.70
N THR A 138 15.91 -3.32 -4.24
CA THR A 138 15.50 -2.91 -5.59
C THR A 138 15.38 -1.41 -5.71
N LEU A 139 14.77 -0.75 -4.73
CA LEU A 139 14.65 0.72 -4.73
C LEU A 139 16.01 1.41 -4.70
N SER A 140 16.97 0.89 -3.91
CA SER A 140 18.31 1.47 -3.84
C SER A 140 19.02 1.40 -5.19
N THR A 141 18.87 0.30 -5.92
CA THR A 141 19.40 0.13 -7.27
C THR A 141 18.71 1.08 -8.27
N GLU A 142 17.36 1.12 -8.24
CA GLU A 142 16.59 2.06 -9.09
C GLU A 142 17.00 3.51 -8.87
N LEU A 143 17.28 3.92 -7.64
CA LEU A 143 17.73 5.29 -7.31
C LEU A 143 19.10 5.60 -7.89
N CYS A 144 20.06 4.65 -7.80
CA CYS A 144 21.38 4.79 -8.38
C CYS A 144 21.30 4.89 -9.91
N GLU A 145 20.60 3.95 -10.55
CA GLU A 145 20.39 3.96 -12.00
C GLU A 145 19.70 5.25 -12.49
N ALA A 146 18.67 5.69 -11.75
CA ALA A 146 17.97 6.92 -12.07
C ALA A 146 18.87 8.16 -11.95
N LYS A 147 19.84 8.16 -11.02
CA LYS A 147 20.83 9.23 -10.90
C LYS A 147 21.81 9.22 -12.06
N ASP A 148 22.34 8.06 -12.42
CA ASP A 148 23.30 7.90 -13.51
C ASP A 148 22.67 8.26 -14.86
N ASN A 149 21.38 8.00 -15.03
CA ASN A 149 20.60 8.32 -16.23
C ASN A 149 19.91 9.71 -16.18
N TYR A 150 20.21 10.57 -15.21
CA TYR A 150 19.61 11.92 -15.06
C TYR A 150 18.08 11.92 -14.87
N HIS A 151 17.51 10.83 -14.34
CA HIS A 151 16.06 10.69 -14.12
C HIS A 151 15.65 10.68 -12.63
N LEU A 152 16.62 10.87 -11.71
CA LEU A 152 16.39 10.80 -10.26
C LEU A 152 15.22 11.70 -9.80
N GLY A 153 15.16 12.94 -10.27
CA GLY A 153 14.10 13.86 -9.88
C GLY A 153 12.70 13.43 -10.32
N ARG A 154 12.56 12.54 -11.33
CA ARG A 154 11.28 11.94 -11.71
C ARG A 154 10.89 10.86 -10.72
N LEU A 155 11.83 10.00 -10.33
CA LEU A 155 11.62 8.93 -9.36
C LEU A 155 11.28 9.51 -7.98
N GLU A 156 12.06 10.49 -7.52
CA GLU A 156 11.81 11.19 -6.25
C GLU A 156 10.41 11.82 -6.21
N ARG A 157 9.97 12.47 -7.28
CA ARG A 157 8.60 13.00 -7.37
C ARG A 157 7.53 11.92 -7.31
N THR A 158 7.77 10.76 -7.89
CA THR A 158 6.85 9.62 -7.80
C THR A 158 6.76 9.11 -6.37
N LEU A 159 7.90 8.93 -5.71
CA LEU A 159 7.98 8.51 -4.32
C LEU A 159 7.32 9.53 -3.37
N ALA A 160 7.54 10.82 -3.61
CA ALA A 160 6.97 11.91 -2.79
C ALA A 160 5.44 12.05 -2.92
N LYS A 161 4.85 11.64 -4.06
CA LYS A 161 3.40 11.70 -4.29
C LYS A 161 2.62 10.55 -3.65
N ALA A 162 3.30 9.51 -3.22
CA ALA A 162 2.65 8.38 -2.54
C ALA A 162 2.27 8.80 -1.12
N ASP A 163 1.00 8.58 -0.74
CA ASP A 163 0.52 8.78 0.62
C ASP A 163 1.15 7.76 1.57
N LEU A 164 1.37 6.55 1.08
CA LEU A 164 2.03 5.45 1.78
C LEU A 164 3.13 4.82 0.92
N LEU A 165 4.34 4.77 1.44
CA LEU A 165 5.46 4.00 0.90
C LEU A 165 5.67 2.76 1.75
N ILE A 166 5.71 1.58 1.15
CA ILE A 166 6.09 0.33 1.80
C ILE A 166 7.51 0.00 1.35
N LEU A 167 8.44 -0.01 2.30
CA LEU A 167 9.83 -0.43 2.12
C LEU A 167 10.00 -1.82 2.73
N ASP A 168 9.93 -2.83 1.90
CA ASP A 168 10.02 -4.22 2.33
C ASP A 168 11.47 -4.70 2.34
N GLU A 169 11.80 -5.51 3.35
CA GLU A 169 13.10 -6.18 3.49
C GLU A 169 14.30 -5.22 3.57
N LEU A 170 14.22 -4.20 4.42
CA LEU A 170 15.32 -3.24 4.60
C LEU A 170 16.65 -3.89 5.06
N SER A 171 16.61 -5.11 5.59
CA SER A 171 17.74 -5.80 6.22
C SER A 171 18.46 -6.84 5.35
N TYR A 172 18.14 -6.93 4.06
CA TYR A 172 18.62 -8.07 3.23
C TYR A 172 20.02 -7.87 2.62
N LEU A 173 20.50 -6.63 2.49
CA LEU A 173 21.80 -6.31 1.91
C LEU A 173 22.42 -5.11 2.65
N SER A 174 23.74 -5.11 2.78
CA SER A 174 24.48 -3.89 3.15
C SER A 174 24.44 -2.92 1.97
N PHE A 175 24.02 -1.68 2.23
CA PHE A 175 23.99 -0.62 1.24
C PHE A 175 25.36 0.07 1.20
N ASN A 176 25.94 0.23 0.02
CA ASN A 176 27.08 1.08 -0.13
C ASN A 176 26.73 2.54 0.22
N ARG A 177 27.74 3.37 0.41
CA ARG A 177 27.57 4.78 0.83
C ARG A 177 26.57 5.52 -0.05
N HIS A 178 26.65 5.34 -1.37
CA HIS A 178 25.80 6.05 -2.31
C HIS A 178 24.34 5.61 -2.23
N GLN A 179 24.09 4.31 -2.18
CA GLN A 179 22.76 3.74 -1.96
C GLN A 179 22.16 4.22 -0.64
N SER A 180 22.97 4.23 0.41
CA SER A 180 22.60 4.70 1.74
C SER A 180 22.14 6.16 1.73
N GLU A 181 22.91 7.04 1.08
CA GLU A 181 22.59 8.46 0.96
C GLU A 181 21.29 8.70 0.21
N LEU A 182 21.03 7.95 -0.88
CA LEU A 182 19.81 8.08 -1.67
C LEU A 182 18.56 7.55 -0.91
N LEU A 183 18.67 6.41 -0.24
CA LEU A 183 17.59 5.88 0.60
C LEU A 183 17.29 6.80 1.78
N PHE A 184 18.34 7.30 2.45
CA PHE A 184 18.21 8.28 3.52
C PHE A 184 17.46 9.53 3.05
N LYS A 185 17.81 10.04 1.87
CA LYS A 185 17.13 11.20 1.28
C LYS A 185 15.65 10.92 1.07
N VAL A 186 15.28 9.77 0.48
CA VAL A 186 13.87 9.40 0.27
C VAL A 186 13.10 9.37 1.58
N ILE A 187 13.64 8.72 2.61
CA ILE A 187 12.98 8.62 3.93
C ILE A 187 12.88 9.99 4.59
N SER A 188 13.95 10.80 4.52
CA SER A 188 13.97 12.15 5.09
C SER A 188 12.99 13.09 4.41
N ASP A 189 12.88 13.05 3.08
CA ASP A 189 11.95 13.89 2.32
C ASP A 189 10.48 13.55 2.62
N ARG A 190 10.21 12.32 3.06
CA ARG A 190 8.87 11.82 3.44
C ARG A 190 8.54 12.08 4.91
N SER A 191 9.55 12.20 5.77
CA SER A 191 9.36 12.42 7.21
C SER A 191 8.38 13.58 7.45
N GLU A 192 7.40 13.37 8.32
CA GLU A 192 6.34 14.32 8.69
C GLU A 192 5.38 14.74 7.55
N LYS A 193 5.61 14.31 6.32
CA LYS A 193 4.77 14.67 5.16
C LYS A 193 3.85 13.55 4.73
N SER A 194 4.31 12.30 4.85
CA SER A 194 3.59 11.10 4.43
C SER A 194 4.05 9.90 5.23
N SER A 195 3.30 8.80 5.18
CA SER A 195 3.58 7.59 5.95
C SER A 195 4.51 6.63 5.23
N THR A 196 5.30 5.89 6.01
CA THR A 196 6.14 4.82 5.50
C THR A 196 5.94 3.57 6.36
N ILE A 197 5.73 2.42 5.73
CA ILE A 197 5.82 1.10 6.37
C ILE A 197 7.21 0.55 6.06
N VAL A 198 7.93 0.11 7.09
CA VAL A 198 9.23 -0.56 6.93
C VAL A 198 9.12 -1.95 7.49
N THR A 199 9.58 -2.96 6.75
CA THR A 199 9.77 -4.30 7.27
C THR A 199 11.27 -4.62 7.35
N THR A 200 11.70 -5.23 8.45
CA THR A 200 13.10 -5.59 8.67
C THR A 200 13.22 -6.83 9.56
N ASN A 201 14.28 -7.59 9.37
CA ASN A 201 14.62 -8.69 10.26
C ASN A 201 15.60 -8.27 11.36
N LEU A 202 16.19 -7.09 11.23
CA LEU A 202 17.22 -6.61 12.17
C LEU A 202 16.63 -5.60 13.15
N PRO A 203 16.97 -5.71 14.44
CA PRO A 203 16.69 -4.67 15.42
C PRO A 203 17.47 -3.39 15.07
N PHE A 204 17.00 -2.25 15.54
CA PHE A 204 17.63 -0.95 15.26
C PHE A 204 19.11 -0.89 15.60
N SER A 205 19.55 -1.61 16.66
CA SER A 205 20.96 -1.69 17.06
C SER A 205 21.89 -2.20 15.97
N ASN A 206 21.36 -3.02 15.05
CA ASN A 206 22.14 -3.65 13.99
C ASN A 206 22.01 -2.91 12.64
N TRP A 207 21.30 -1.80 12.59
CA TRP A 207 21.16 -1.02 11.35
C TRP A 207 22.47 -0.34 10.94
N THR A 208 23.39 -0.14 11.90
CA THR A 208 24.75 0.31 11.60
C THR A 208 25.52 -0.65 10.69
N ASP A 209 25.14 -1.94 10.66
CA ASP A 209 25.76 -2.93 9.81
C ASP A 209 25.22 -2.88 8.35
N LEU A 210 24.05 -2.26 8.17
CA LEU A 210 23.42 -2.08 6.85
C LEU A 210 23.95 -0.87 6.10
N PHE A 211 24.36 0.16 6.83
CA PHE A 211 24.73 1.46 6.29
C PHE A 211 26.14 1.82 6.74
N GLU A 212 26.99 2.27 5.85
CA GLU A 212 28.39 2.60 6.16
C GLU A 212 28.57 3.80 7.11
N ASN A 213 27.53 4.61 7.34
CA ASN A 213 27.63 5.85 8.13
C ASN A 213 26.72 5.80 9.38
N THR A 214 27.33 5.62 10.54
CA THR A 214 26.63 5.53 11.83
C THR A 214 25.81 6.75 12.20
N THR A 215 26.30 7.96 11.89
CA THR A 215 25.57 9.22 12.14
C THR A 215 24.31 9.30 11.29
N MET A 216 24.39 8.87 10.04
CA MET A 216 23.25 8.83 9.14
C MET A 216 22.21 7.80 9.60
N VAL A 217 22.65 6.66 10.14
CA VAL A 217 21.76 5.64 10.71
C VAL A 217 20.97 6.18 11.89
N ALA A 218 21.64 6.86 12.82
CA ALA A 218 20.97 7.47 13.97
C ALA A 218 19.88 8.47 13.52
N ALA A 219 20.20 9.31 12.56
CA ALA A 219 19.24 10.26 11.98
C ALA A 219 18.12 9.59 11.18
N LEU A 220 18.37 8.42 10.55
CA LEU A 220 17.36 7.62 9.87
C LEU A 220 16.35 7.00 10.84
N ILE A 221 16.88 6.39 11.90
CA ILE A 221 16.07 5.79 12.97
C ILE A 221 15.20 6.86 13.62
N ASP A 222 15.79 8.00 14.00
CA ASP A 222 15.06 9.12 14.58
C ASP A 222 13.86 9.55 13.72
N ARG A 223 14.07 9.73 12.41
CA ARG A 223 13.00 10.12 11.49
C ARG A 223 11.92 9.06 11.29
N LEU A 224 12.30 7.78 11.26
CA LEU A 224 11.36 6.68 11.08
C LEU A 224 10.56 6.43 12.35
N THR A 225 11.20 6.53 13.54
CA THR A 225 10.53 6.29 14.82
C THR A 225 9.72 7.46 15.32
N PHE A 226 9.98 8.65 14.81
CA PHE A 226 9.16 9.81 15.13
C PHE A 226 7.71 9.57 14.69
N ARG A 227 6.76 9.61 15.65
CA ARG A 227 5.34 9.30 15.42
C ARG A 227 5.14 7.98 14.69
N SER A 228 5.66 6.90 15.24
CA SER A 228 5.55 5.58 14.62
C SER A 228 4.88 4.54 15.51
N HIS A 229 4.32 3.53 14.86
CA HIS A 229 3.92 2.27 15.47
C HIS A 229 5.03 1.24 15.23
N VAL A 230 5.66 0.75 16.29
CA VAL A 230 6.70 -0.30 16.18
C VAL A 230 6.07 -1.63 16.58
N LEU A 231 6.05 -2.58 15.65
CA LEU A 231 5.53 -3.92 15.85
C LEU A 231 6.71 -4.89 16.00
N ASP A 232 6.83 -5.49 17.18
CA ASP A 232 7.72 -6.62 17.38
C ASP A 232 7.02 -7.91 16.94
N MET A 233 7.49 -8.47 15.84
CA MET A 233 6.99 -9.70 15.23
C MET A 233 7.99 -10.85 15.37
N ASN A 234 8.77 -10.88 16.45
CA ASN A 234 9.65 -11.98 16.77
C ASN A 234 8.87 -13.23 17.20
N GLY A 235 9.49 -14.40 17.05
CA GLY A 235 8.91 -15.71 17.38
C GLY A 235 9.20 -16.76 16.30
N ASP A 236 8.50 -17.92 16.37
CA ASP A 236 8.70 -19.02 15.44
C ASP A 236 8.20 -18.72 14.04
N SER A 237 8.86 -19.27 13.02
CA SER A 237 8.48 -19.08 11.64
C SER A 237 7.15 -19.78 11.30
N TYR A 238 6.16 -19.03 10.83
CA TYR A 238 4.91 -19.58 10.29
C TYR A 238 5.15 -20.51 9.08
N ARG A 239 6.11 -20.14 8.21
CA ARG A 239 6.45 -20.95 7.01
C ARG A 239 6.97 -22.34 7.40
N LEU A 240 7.76 -22.44 8.47
CA LEU A 240 8.26 -23.73 8.96
C LEU A 240 7.11 -24.58 9.55
N LYS A 241 6.24 -23.96 10.37
CA LYS A 241 5.08 -24.65 10.95
C LYS A 241 4.12 -25.18 9.87
N ALA A 242 3.78 -24.37 8.88
CA ALA A 242 2.93 -24.78 7.77
C ALA A 242 3.54 -25.92 6.94
N THR A 243 4.87 -25.93 6.73
CA THR A 243 5.55 -27.01 6.02
C THR A 243 5.55 -28.32 6.81
N MET A 244 5.64 -28.26 8.14
CA MET A 244 5.60 -29.45 9.01
C MET A 244 4.20 -30.05 9.07
N GLN A 245 3.14 -29.21 9.11
CA GLN A 245 1.75 -29.66 9.11
C GLN A 245 1.32 -30.33 7.80
N ASN A 246 1.87 -29.91 6.67
CA ASN A 246 1.57 -30.51 5.35
C ASN A 246 2.34 -31.82 5.10
N LYS A 247 3.24 -32.23 5.99
CA LYS A 247 3.99 -33.51 5.91
C LYS A 247 3.48 -34.58 6.87
N ALA A 248 2.53 -34.28 7.72
CA ALA A 248 1.85 -35.18 8.61
C ALA A 248 0.47 -35.57 8.05
#